data_3481842ea79a85d00b96486e94a91dbc
#
_entry.id   3481842ea79a85d00b96486e94a91dbc
#
_cell.length_a   1.000
_cell.length_b   1.000
_cell.length_c   1.000
_cell.angle_alpha   90.00
_cell.angle_beta   90.00
_cell.angle_gamma   90.00
#
_symmetry.space_group_name_H-M   'P 1'
#
loop_
_entity.id
_entity.type
_entity.pdbx_description
1 polymer ?
#
loop_
_entity_poly.entity_id
_entity_poly.type
_entity_poly.pdbx_seq_one_letter_code
_entity_poly.pdbx_strand_id
1 'polypeptide(L)'
;MERPFNLRPLFILITVFIISSCTFPARRPPYAAGYIERGIASWYGEDFHGRPTSSGEIYDMFRLTAAHKLMPLGTKARITNLENGQSVVVKINDRGPFIDGRIIDLSYGAAERLGMVETGLSRVEVEVLKWGKTITDFTVQVGSFLIEENALNLKERLSQKYRDVHIITYETNDRKFFRVRVGATKDIREAEQLSERLSAEGFSFYITRKD
;
A
#
# COMPACT_ATOMS: atom_id res chain seq x y z
N MET A 1 -84.35 -9.00 26.83
CA MET A 1 -83.56 -10.05 26.15
C MET A 1 -82.35 -9.38 25.56
N GLU A 2 -81.39 -9.11 26.42
CA GLU A 2 -80.16 -8.35 26.08
C GLU A 2 -79.04 -9.34 25.73
N ARG A 3 -78.40 -9.15 24.59
CA ARG A 3 -77.25 -9.96 24.19
C ARG A 3 -75.97 -9.29 24.70
N PRO A 4 -75.03 -10.02 25.30
CA PRO A 4 -73.82 -9.42 25.77
C PRO A 4 -72.79 -9.18 24.59
N PHE A 5 -72.24 -8.02 24.60
CA PHE A 5 -71.20 -7.55 23.66
C PHE A 5 -69.82 -8.18 24.04
N ASN A 6 -69.34 -9.10 23.21
CA ASN A 6 -68.04 -9.75 23.42
C ASN A 6 -66.90 -8.85 22.88
N LEU A 7 -66.23 -8.15 23.77
CA LEU A 7 -64.96 -7.49 23.43
C LEU A 7 -63.85 -8.54 23.36
N ARG A 8 -63.35 -8.80 22.16
CA ARG A 8 -62.08 -9.55 21.95
C ARG A 8 -60.90 -8.62 22.18
N PRO A 9 -59.92 -8.95 23.03
CA PRO A 9 -58.74 -8.14 23.20
C PRO A 9 -57.88 -8.27 21.95
N LEU A 10 -57.57 -7.11 21.31
CA LEU A 10 -56.63 -6.99 20.20
C LEU A 10 -55.20 -7.02 20.76
N PHE A 11 -54.54 -8.17 20.65
CA PHE A 11 -53.12 -8.29 20.98
C PHE A 11 -52.31 -7.58 19.89
N ILE A 12 -51.81 -6.37 20.18
CA ILE A 12 -50.84 -5.65 19.35
C ILE A 12 -49.47 -6.28 19.61
N LEU A 13 -49.03 -7.10 18.66
CA LEU A 13 -47.66 -7.65 18.65
C LEU A 13 -46.67 -6.55 18.25
N ILE A 14 -46.04 -5.92 19.25
CA ILE A 14 -44.96 -4.96 19.01
C ILE A 14 -43.70 -5.76 18.66
N THR A 15 -43.42 -5.88 17.37
CA THR A 15 -42.13 -6.41 16.87
C THR A 15 -41.06 -5.37 17.10
N VAL A 16 -40.24 -5.54 18.12
CA VAL A 16 -39.05 -4.73 18.35
C VAL A 16 -37.97 -5.15 17.32
N PHE A 17 -37.80 -4.34 16.30
CA PHE A 17 -36.66 -4.45 15.36
C PHE A 17 -35.41 -4.02 16.10
N ILE A 18 -34.62 -4.97 16.61
CA ILE A 18 -33.28 -4.70 17.10
C ILE A 18 -32.42 -4.46 15.86
N ILE A 19 -32.19 -3.18 15.52
CA ILE A 19 -31.21 -2.77 14.54
C ILE A 19 -29.82 -3.03 15.17
N SER A 20 -29.25 -4.19 14.88
CA SER A 20 -27.86 -4.49 15.21
C SER A 20 -27.00 -3.56 14.38
N SER A 21 -26.64 -2.41 14.94
CA SER A 21 -25.61 -1.54 14.36
C SER A 21 -24.29 -2.29 14.37
N CYS A 22 -23.95 -2.94 13.25
CA CYS A 22 -22.59 -3.33 12.99
C CYS A 22 -21.75 -2.06 12.92
N THR A 23 -21.21 -1.63 14.06
CA THR A 23 -20.14 -0.63 14.10
C THR A 23 -18.92 -1.28 13.47
N PHE A 24 -18.71 -1.07 12.16
CA PHE A 24 -17.40 -1.31 11.54
C PHE A 24 -16.42 -0.45 12.30
N PRO A 25 -15.30 -1.02 12.82
CA PRO A 25 -14.26 -0.20 13.41
C PRO A 25 -13.81 0.82 12.36
N ALA A 26 -13.94 2.10 12.70
CA ALA A 26 -13.48 3.17 11.84
C ALA A 26 -12.01 2.90 11.50
N ARG A 27 -11.71 2.58 10.23
CA ARG A 27 -10.33 2.47 9.76
C ARG A 27 -9.65 3.79 10.11
N ARG A 28 -8.60 3.73 10.93
CA ARG A 28 -7.80 4.92 11.25
C ARG A 28 -7.33 5.52 9.94
N PRO A 29 -7.38 6.85 9.80
CA PRO A 29 -6.88 7.49 8.58
C PRO A 29 -5.44 7.03 8.35
N PRO A 30 -5.04 6.76 7.09
CA PRO A 30 -3.75 6.13 6.76
C PRO A 30 -2.52 6.93 7.18
N TYR A 31 -2.69 8.08 7.83
CA TYR A 31 -1.63 8.97 8.32
C TYR A 31 -1.81 9.39 9.79
N ALA A 32 -2.58 8.63 10.59
CA ALA A 32 -2.69 8.89 12.02
C ALA A 32 -1.38 8.50 12.75
N ALA A 33 -1.00 9.24 13.78
CA ALA A 33 0.09 8.83 14.67
C ALA A 33 -0.20 7.44 15.25
N GLY A 34 0.82 6.57 15.30
CA GLY A 34 0.67 5.18 15.73
C GLY A 34 0.01 4.26 14.68
N TYR A 35 0.11 4.60 13.39
CA TYR A 35 -0.26 3.66 12.32
C TYR A 35 0.58 2.40 12.41
N ILE A 36 -0.09 1.25 12.40
CA ILE A 36 0.53 -0.07 12.44
C ILE A 36 0.06 -0.88 11.24
N GLU A 37 1.02 -1.51 10.55
CA GLU A 37 0.79 -2.45 9.45
C GLU A 37 1.54 -3.74 9.72
N ARG A 38 0.93 -4.90 9.39
CA ARG A 38 1.56 -6.21 9.54
C ARG A 38 1.56 -6.94 8.20
N GLY A 39 2.67 -7.61 7.90
CA GLY A 39 2.81 -8.35 6.65
C GLY A 39 4.19 -8.97 6.51
N ILE A 40 4.53 -9.33 5.27
CA ILE A 40 5.84 -9.91 4.94
C ILE A 40 6.81 -8.81 4.58
N ALA A 41 7.99 -8.83 5.20
CA ALA A 41 9.17 -8.08 4.79
C ALA A 41 10.11 -8.95 3.98
N SER A 42 10.81 -8.33 3.02
CA SER A 42 12.04 -8.86 2.43
C SER A 42 13.16 -7.84 2.58
N TRP A 43 14.31 -8.13 2.02
CA TRP A 43 15.39 -7.18 1.93
C TRP A 43 16.02 -7.19 0.53
N TYR A 44 16.62 -6.07 0.13
CA TYR A 44 17.31 -5.91 -1.13
C TYR A 44 18.79 -5.63 -0.88
N GLY A 45 19.64 -6.32 -1.64
CA GLY A 45 21.05 -6.43 -1.36
C GLY A 45 21.96 -5.61 -2.28
N GLU A 46 23.10 -6.20 -2.58
CA GLU A 46 24.24 -5.59 -3.24
C GLU A 46 23.95 -5.04 -4.65
N ASP A 47 23.06 -5.67 -5.41
CA ASP A 47 22.70 -5.26 -6.78
C ASP A 47 22.13 -3.84 -6.88
N PHE A 48 21.65 -3.28 -5.78
CA PHE A 48 21.09 -1.93 -5.72
C PHE A 48 22.06 -0.93 -5.06
N HIS A 49 23.16 -1.38 -4.48
CA HIS A 49 24.10 -0.50 -3.79
C HIS A 49 24.68 0.56 -4.75
N GLY A 50 24.75 1.81 -4.28
CA GLY A 50 25.25 2.94 -5.08
C GLY A 50 24.25 3.56 -6.05
N ARG A 51 22.99 3.06 -6.13
CA ARG A 51 21.97 3.60 -7.04
C ARG A 51 21.06 4.63 -6.36
N PRO A 52 20.48 5.56 -7.14
CA PRO A 52 19.52 6.49 -6.61
C PRO A 52 18.21 5.76 -6.23
N THR A 53 17.68 6.08 -5.05
CA THR A 53 16.35 5.67 -4.59
C THR A 53 15.28 6.65 -5.08
N SER A 54 14.01 6.33 -4.87
CA SER A 54 12.89 7.22 -5.21
C SER A 54 12.92 8.57 -4.47
N SER A 55 13.64 8.67 -3.35
CA SER A 55 13.86 9.95 -2.65
C SER A 55 14.99 10.80 -3.25
N GLY A 56 15.74 10.27 -4.22
CA GLY A 56 16.95 10.86 -4.77
C GLY A 56 18.23 10.60 -3.93
N GLU A 57 18.10 9.93 -2.78
CA GLU A 57 19.28 9.50 -2.00
C GLU A 57 19.94 8.30 -2.69
N ILE A 58 21.26 8.22 -2.56
CA ILE A 58 21.99 7.03 -3.01
C ILE A 58 21.76 5.89 -2.01
N TYR A 59 21.34 4.73 -2.52
CA TYR A 59 21.16 3.54 -1.71
C TYR A 59 22.49 3.05 -1.17
N ASP A 60 22.58 2.98 0.15
CA ASP A 60 23.67 2.35 0.88
C ASP A 60 23.08 1.16 1.64
N MET A 61 23.47 -0.06 1.25
CA MET A 61 22.93 -1.30 1.81
C MET A 61 23.16 -1.45 3.31
N PHE A 62 24.15 -0.77 3.89
CA PHE A 62 24.48 -0.84 5.31
C PHE A 62 23.69 0.17 6.17
N ARG A 63 23.04 1.17 5.55
CA ARG A 63 22.19 2.12 6.25
C ARG A 63 20.84 1.49 6.64
N LEU A 64 20.19 2.08 7.64
CA LEU A 64 18.87 1.65 8.14
C LEU A 64 17.76 2.35 7.33
N THR A 65 17.51 1.83 6.13
CA THR A 65 16.51 2.34 5.19
C THR A 65 15.56 1.25 4.72
N ALA A 66 14.47 1.64 4.11
CA ALA A 66 13.51 0.71 3.53
C ALA A 66 12.71 1.33 2.38
N ALA A 67 12.16 0.46 1.52
CA ALA A 67 11.18 0.79 0.51
C ALA A 67 9.77 0.43 0.99
N HIS A 68 8.81 1.34 0.77
CA HIS A 68 7.40 1.12 1.07
C HIS A 68 6.52 1.71 -0.03
N LYS A 69 5.40 1.01 -0.37
CA LYS A 69 4.51 1.40 -1.49
C LYS A 69 3.90 2.78 -1.29
N LEU A 70 3.39 3.05 -0.09
CA LEU A 70 2.47 4.16 0.17
C LEU A 70 2.97 5.18 1.19
N MET A 71 3.84 4.80 2.13
CA MET A 71 4.32 5.73 3.15
C MET A 71 5.08 6.90 2.52
N PRO A 72 4.83 8.16 2.93
CA PRO A 72 5.61 9.30 2.46
C PRO A 72 7.11 9.09 2.63
N LEU A 73 7.91 9.47 1.62
CA LEU A 73 9.36 9.44 1.73
C LEU A 73 9.84 10.30 2.91
N GLY A 74 10.85 9.81 3.63
CA GLY A 74 11.30 10.41 4.88
C GLY A 74 10.54 9.96 6.13
N THR A 75 9.52 9.10 6.00
CA THR A 75 8.85 8.46 7.14
C THR A 75 9.86 7.66 7.96
N LYS A 76 9.80 7.77 9.29
CA LYS A 76 10.53 6.91 10.22
C LYS A 76 9.57 5.87 10.79
N ALA A 77 9.91 4.60 10.65
CA ALA A 77 9.12 3.50 11.13
C ALA A 77 9.97 2.53 11.97
N ARG A 78 9.38 1.98 13.03
CA ARG A 78 9.93 0.83 13.75
C ARG A 78 9.43 -0.42 13.06
N ILE A 79 10.36 -1.29 12.71
CA ILE A 79 10.08 -2.61 12.17
C ILE A 79 10.38 -3.61 13.26
N THR A 80 9.43 -4.47 13.58
CA THR A 80 9.60 -5.56 14.56
C THR A 80 9.40 -6.89 13.83
N ASN A 81 10.41 -7.75 13.90
CA ASN A 81 10.29 -9.12 13.43
C ASN A 81 9.46 -9.93 14.44
N LEU A 82 8.30 -10.43 13.99
CA LEU A 82 7.32 -11.12 14.84
C LEU A 82 7.75 -12.55 15.20
N GLU A 83 8.81 -13.06 14.59
CA GLU A 83 9.31 -14.43 14.83
C GLU A 83 10.35 -14.46 15.96
N ASN A 84 11.14 -13.38 16.12
CA ASN A 84 12.21 -13.32 17.13
C ASN A 84 12.14 -12.10 18.07
N GLY A 85 11.19 -11.16 17.84
CA GLY A 85 10.99 -9.97 18.67
C GLY A 85 12.02 -8.84 18.45
N GLN A 86 13.02 -9.01 17.57
CA GLN A 86 14.00 -7.98 17.29
C GLN A 86 13.35 -6.80 16.55
N SER A 87 13.83 -5.58 16.81
CA SER A 87 13.30 -4.39 16.17
C SER A 87 14.38 -3.43 15.72
N VAL A 88 14.10 -2.68 14.65
CA VAL A 88 14.96 -1.62 14.11
C VAL A 88 14.14 -0.43 13.66
N VAL A 89 14.69 0.77 13.77
CA VAL A 89 14.08 1.98 13.21
C VAL A 89 14.72 2.27 11.86
N VAL A 90 13.87 2.37 10.81
CA VAL A 90 14.31 2.65 9.44
C VAL A 90 13.73 3.97 8.94
N LYS A 91 14.37 4.55 7.93
CA LYS A 91 13.85 5.64 7.12
C LYS A 91 13.30 5.08 5.81
N ILE A 92 12.06 5.40 5.50
CA ILE A 92 11.48 5.11 4.19
C ILE A 92 12.05 6.11 3.19
N ASN A 93 12.88 5.64 2.26
CA ASN A 93 13.50 6.47 1.23
C ASN A 93 13.31 5.93 -0.19
N ASP A 94 12.61 4.81 -0.33
CA ASP A 94 12.38 4.20 -1.65
C ASP A 94 10.93 3.70 -1.81
N ARG A 95 10.58 3.30 -3.06
CA ARG A 95 9.30 2.74 -3.46
C ARG A 95 9.42 1.25 -3.78
N GLY A 96 8.48 0.50 -3.29
CA GLY A 96 8.37 -0.97 -3.35
C GLY A 96 7.78 -1.49 -2.04
N PRO A 97 7.68 -2.81 -1.86
CA PRO A 97 7.88 -3.86 -2.87
C PRO A 97 6.80 -3.86 -3.96
N PHE A 98 7.17 -4.27 -5.19
CA PHE A 98 6.23 -4.47 -6.29
C PHE A 98 5.98 -5.97 -6.53
N ILE A 99 6.05 -6.76 -5.46
CA ILE A 99 5.76 -8.19 -5.40
C ILE A 99 4.58 -8.37 -4.44
N ASP A 100 3.61 -9.20 -4.85
CA ASP A 100 2.43 -9.46 -4.04
C ASP A 100 2.76 -10.11 -2.70
N GLY A 101 1.95 -9.80 -1.69
CA GLY A 101 2.09 -10.32 -0.34
C GLY A 101 3.17 -9.63 0.51
N ARG A 102 4.09 -8.84 -0.09
CA ARG A 102 5.09 -8.07 0.67
C ARG A 102 4.62 -6.64 0.91
N ILE A 103 4.95 -6.10 2.09
CA ILE A 103 4.60 -4.74 2.51
C ILE A 103 5.81 -3.80 2.56
N ILE A 104 7.00 -4.32 2.81
CA ILE A 104 8.22 -3.54 2.99
C ILE A 104 9.44 -4.32 2.52
N ASP A 105 10.38 -3.64 1.86
CA ASP A 105 11.70 -4.18 1.54
C ASP A 105 12.75 -3.40 2.34
N LEU A 106 13.56 -4.11 3.10
CA LEU A 106 14.56 -3.54 4.00
C LEU A 106 15.93 -3.47 3.32
N SER A 107 16.77 -2.54 3.75
CA SER A 107 18.19 -2.61 3.45
C SER A 107 18.83 -3.81 4.14
N TYR A 108 20.00 -4.26 3.65
CA TYR A 108 20.76 -5.33 4.28
C TYR A 108 21.05 -5.05 5.77
N GLY A 109 21.54 -3.85 6.10
CA GLY A 109 21.84 -3.48 7.49
C GLY A 109 20.61 -3.46 8.40
N ALA A 110 19.41 -3.18 7.86
CA ALA A 110 18.16 -3.31 8.62
C ALA A 110 17.76 -4.78 8.80
N ALA A 111 17.89 -5.60 7.75
CA ALA A 111 17.59 -7.02 7.79
C ALA A 111 18.53 -7.78 8.76
N GLU A 112 19.81 -7.41 8.79
CA GLU A 112 20.81 -7.95 9.72
C GLU A 112 20.39 -7.68 11.17
N ARG A 113 19.98 -6.45 11.50
CA ARG A 113 19.51 -6.09 12.85
C ARG A 113 18.21 -6.78 13.26
N LEU A 114 17.40 -7.19 12.29
CA LEU A 114 16.18 -7.96 12.53
C LEU A 114 16.40 -9.47 12.53
N GLY A 115 17.66 -9.95 12.31
CA GLY A 115 17.98 -11.36 12.27
C GLY A 115 17.27 -12.12 11.15
N MET A 116 17.05 -11.48 9.98
CA MET A 116 16.29 -12.06 8.88
C MET A 116 17.08 -12.23 7.57
N VAL A 117 18.39 -12.00 7.59
CA VAL A 117 19.23 -12.13 6.38
C VAL A 117 19.18 -13.54 5.81
N GLU A 118 19.36 -14.56 6.65
CA GLU A 118 19.37 -15.96 6.25
C GLU A 118 18.02 -16.47 5.76
N THR A 119 16.91 -15.99 6.36
CA THR A 119 15.56 -16.40 5.98
C THR A 119 15.08 -15.69 4.70
N GLY A 120 15.64 -14.53 4.38
CA GLY A 120 15.24 -13.68 3.26
C GLY A 120 13.87 -13.01 3.40
N LEU A 121 12.91 -13.66 4.06
CA LEU A 121 11.56 -13.20 4.33
C LEU A 121 11.22 -13.38 5.79
N SER A 122 10.47 -12.44 6.39
CA SER A 122 9.95 -12.56 7.76
C SER A 122 8.64 -11.82 7.92
N ARG A 123 7.81 -12.29 8.85
CA ARG A 123 6.60 -11.56 9.26
C ARG A 123 7.00 -10.42 10.18
N VAL A 124 6.56 -9.22 9.82
CA VAL A 124 6.91 -8.02 10.56
C VAL A 124 5.68 -7.21 10.95
N GLU A 125 5.86 -6.41 11.99
CA GLU A 125 5.01 -5.27 12.32
C GLU A 125 5.77 -3.99 12.01
N VAL A 126 5.13 -3.08 11.28
CA VAL A 126 5.62 -1.76 10.93
C VAL A 126 4.83 -0.72 11.70
N GLU A 127 5.46 -0.04 12.64
CA GLU A 127 4.88 1.06 13.42
C GLU A 127 5.45 2.40 12.95
N VAL A 128 4.60 3.33 12.52
CA VAL A 128 5.05 4.66 12.11
C VAL A 128 5.31 5.53 13.34
N LEU A 129 6.57 5.92 13.52
CA LEU A 129 7.02 6.82 14.60
C LEU A 129 6.91 8.29 14.19
N LYS A 130 7.21 8.60 12.93
CA LYS A 130 7.14 9.95 12.38
C LYS A 130 6.88 9.90 10.90
N TRP A 131 5.84 10.56 10.43
CA TRP A 131 5.55 10.70 9.01
C TRP A 131 6.58 11.57 8.28
N GLY A 132 6.90 11.19 7.04
CA GLY A 132 7.66 12.03 6.13
C GLY A 132 6.87 13.28 5.75
N LYS A 133 7.57 14.33 5.33
CA LYS A 133 6.94 15.62 4.99
C LYS A 133 6.37 15.67 3.58
N THR A 134 6.92 14.90 2.65
CA THR A 134 6.52 14.90 1.24
C THR A 134 5.29 14.02 1.08
N ILE A 135 4.14 14.64 0.86
CA ILE A 135 2.89 13.96 0.48
C ILE A 135 2.73 14.19 -1.01
N THR A 136 3.06 13.18 -1.79
CA THR A 136 2.78 13.13 -3.23
C THR A 136 1.43 12.46 -3.47
N ASP A 137 0.83 12.71 -4.64
CA ASP A 137 -0.42 12.08 -5.01
C ASP A 137 -0.28 10.55 -5.11
N PHE A 138 -1.37 9.84 -4.88
CA PHE A 138 -1.46 8.41 -5.18
C PHE A 138 -1.69 8.21 -6.67
N THR A 139 -1.18 7.13 -7.20
CA THR A 139 -1.36 6.70 -8.59
C THR A 139 -1.48 5.18 -8.64
N VAL A 140 -2.08 4.65 -9.70
CA VAL A 140 -2.24 3.20 -9.89
C VAL A 140 -1.31 2.74 -11.01
N GLN A 141 -0.31 1.93 -10.69
CA GLN A 141 0.56 1.32 -11.69
C GLN A 141 -0.13 0.06 -12.26
N VAL A 142 -0.24 -0.01 -13.58
CA VAL A 142 -0.96 -1.08 -14.30
C VAL A 142 -0.09 -1.90 -15.23
N GLY A 143 1.18 -1.55 -15.38
CA GLY A 143 2.11 -2.29 -16.21
C GLY A 143 3.55 -1.87 -15.96
N SER A 144 4.48 -2.78 -16.30
CA SER A 144 5.92 -2.53 -16.29
C SER A 144 6.52 -3.30 -17.47
N PHE A 145 7.16 -2.60 -18.39
CA PHE A 145 7.61 -3.15 -19.67
C PHE A 145 9.11 -2.91 -19.84
N LEU A 146 9.80 -3.86 -20.47
CA LEU A 146 11.18 -3.70 -20.91
C LEU A 146 11.27 -2.96 -22.25
N ILE A 147 10.22 -3.03 -23.05
CA ILE A 147 10.12 -2.40 -24.36
C ILE A 147 9.23 -1.18 -24.24
N GLU A 148 9.77 0.01 -24.56
CA GLU A 148 9.07 1.28 -24.42
C GLU A 148 7.79 1.35 -25.25
N GLU A 149 7.80 0.81 -26.47
CA GLU A 149 6.66 0.79 -27.36
C GLU A 149 5.43 0.09 -26.74
N ASN A 150 5.64 -1.00 -25.98
CA ASN A 150 4.56 -1.68 -25.28
C ASN A 150 3.94 -0.80 -24.19
N ALA A 151 4.76 0.00 -23.49
CA ALA A 151 4.27 0.97 -22.51
C ALA A 151 3.52 2.13 -23.17
N LEU A 152 3.99 2.62 -24.32
CA LEU A 152 3.33 3.67 -25.11
C LEU A 152 1.98 3.19 -25.63
N ASN A 153 1.89 1.99 -26.18
CA ASN A 153 0.65 1.38 -26.66
C ASN A 153 -0.38 1.23 -25.53
N LEU A 154 0.07 0.78 -24.33
CA LEU A 154 -0.82 0.69 -23.19
C LEU A 154 -1.27 2.09 -22.71
N LYS A 155 -0.36 3.06 -22.65
CA LYS A 155 -0.67 4.44 -22.30
C LYS A 155 -1.72 5.02 -23.23
N GLU A 156 -1.55 4.89 -24.55
CA GLU A 156 -2.48 5.41 -25.54
C GLU A 156 -3.88 4.80 -25.37
N ARG A 157 -3.96 3.47 -25.24
CA ARG A 157 -5.22 2.76 -25.01
C ARG A 157 -5.93 3.23 -23.75
N LEU A 158 -5.21 3.40 -22.64
CA LEU A 158 -5.77 3.85 -21.38
C LEU A 158 -6.15 5.34 -21.40
N SER A 159 -5.43 6.18 -22.15
CA SER A 159 -5.69 7.61 -22.26
C SER A 159 -7.01 7.93 -22.95
N GLN A 160 -7.58 6.99 -23.72
CA GLN A 160 -8.92 7.13 -24.31
C GLN A 160 -10.03 7.13 -23.25
N LYS A 161 -9.77 6.52 -22.08
CA LYS A 161 -10.77 6.28 -21.04
C LYS A 161 -10.42 6.93 -19.69
N TYR A 162 -9.14 7.06 -19.40
CA TYR A 162 -8.65 7.55 -18.12
C TYR A 162 -7.85 8.84 -18.29
N ARG A 163 -7.99 9.75 -17.31
CA ARG A 163 -7.17 10.96 -17.23
C ARG A 163 -5.83 10.67 -16.54
N ASP A 164 -4.83 11.50 -16.81
CA ASP A 164 -3.49 11.43 -16.17
C ASP A 164 -2.84 10.03 -16.31
N VAL A 165 -2.73 9.54 -17.56
CA VAL A 165 -1.97 8.33 -17.88
C VAL A 165 -0.55 8.72 -18.26
N HIS A 166 0.42 8.25 -17.51
CA HIS A 166 1.84 8.59 -17.70
C HIS A 166 2.76 7.38 -17.58
N ILE A 167 3.95 7.52 -18.14
CA ILE A 167 5.02 6.52 -18.04
C ILE A 167 6.12 7.07 -17.15
N ILE A 168 6.57 6.25 -16.21
CA ILE A 168 7.76 6.50 -15.40
C ILE A 168 8.81 5.49 -15.78
N THR A 169 10.01 5.97 -16.07
CA THR A 169 11.17 5.12 -16.31
C THR A 169 11.81 4.71 -14.99
N TYR A 170 12.13 3.43 -14.87
CA TYR A 170 12.87 2.87 -13.75
C TYR A 170 14.03 2.05 -14.29
N GLU A 171 15.25 2.40 -13.88
CA GLU A 171 16.47 1.74 -14.35
C GLU A 171 17.08 0.89 -13.23
N THR A 172 17.47 -0.32 -13.58
CA THR A 172 18.32 -1.21 -12.81
C THR A 172 19.68 -1.31 -13.52
N ASN A 173 20.71 -1.95 -12.92
CA ASN A 173 22.03 -2.06 -13.58
C ASN A 173 21.93 -2.65 -14.99
N ASP A 174 21.03 -3.62 -15.18
CA ASP A 174 20.98 -4.41 -16.40
C ASP A 174 19.73 -4.12 -17.25
N ARG A 175 18.74 -3.41 -16.70
CA ARG A 175 17.43 -3.26 -17.35
C ARG A 175 16.82 -1.90 -17.10
N LYS A 176 16.14 -1.40 -18.12
CA LYS A 176 15.29 -0.23 -18.06
C LYS A 176 13.84 -0.68 -18.16
N PHE A 177 13.01 -0.22 -17.24
CA PHE A 177 11.57 -0.53 -17.19
C PHE A 177 10.76 0.73 -17.44
N PHE A 178 9.72 0.58 -18.24
CA PHE A 178 8.73 1.61 -18.52
C PHE A 178 7.44 1.26 -17.79
N ARG A 179 7.14 1.98 -16.72
CA ARG A 179 5.99 1.73 -15.85
C ARG A 179 4.84 2.63 -16.22
N VAL A 180 3.70 2.04 -16.60
CA VAL A 180 2.49 2.79 -16.94
C VAL A 180 1.66 2.99 -15.68
N ARG A 181 1.33 4.25 -15.39
CA ARG A 181 0.57 4.67 -14.23
C ARG A 181 -0.65 5.47 -14.64
N VAL A 182 -1.75 5.34 -13.89
CA VAL A 182 -3.04 5.96 -14.15
C VAL A 182 -3.48 6.76 -12.94
N GLY A 183 -3.95 7.98 -13.18
CA GLY A 183 -4.51 8.88 -12.18
C GLY A 183 -3.48 9.54 -11.27
N ALA A 184 -3.92 10.60 -10.62
CA ALA A 184 -3.23 11.28 -9.53
C ALA A 184 -4.28 11.81 -8.56
N THR A 185 -4.25 11.36 -7.31
CA THR A 185 -5.20 11.79 -6.27
C THR A 185 -4.54 11.86 -4.90
N LYS A 186 -5.02 12.77 -4.07
CA LYS A 186 -4.57 12.89 -2.67
C LYS A 186 -5.29 11.94 -1.73
N ASP A 187 -6.44 11.39 -2.14
CA ASP A 187 -7.24 10.45 -1.35
C ASP A 187 -6.94 9.01 -1.79
N ILE A 188 -6.48 8.20 -0.85
CA ILE A 188 -6.21 6.78 -1.08
C ILE A 188 -7.47 6.03 -1.53
N ARG A 189 -8.66 6.41 -1.06
CA ARG A 189 -9.93 5.76 -1.44
C ARG A 189 -10.27 5.98 -2.91
N GLU A 190 -9.94 7.15 -3.47
CA GLU A 190 -10.09 7.39 -4.91
C GLU A 190 -9.12 6.52 -5.73
N ALA A 191 -7.89 6.33 -5.24
CA ALA A 191 -6.94 5.41 -5.86
C ALA A 191 -7.41 3.95 -5.77
N GLU A 192 -8.00 3.53 -4.63
CA GLU A 192 -8.61 2.21 -4.45
C GLU A 192 -9.77 2.00 -5.44
N GLN A 193 -10.69 2.95 -5.56
CA GLN A 193 -11.79 2.88 -6.53
C GLN A 193 -11.30 2.84 -8.00
N LEU A 194 -10.23 3.58 -8.30
CA LEU A 194 -9.60 3.53 -9.62
C LEU A 194 -8.99 2.16 -9.88
N SER A 195 -8.31 1.58 -8.89
CA SER A 195 -7.70 0.27 -9.01
C SER A 195 -8.74 -0.84 -9.20
N GLU A 196 -9.89 -0.78 -8.51
CA GLU A 196 -11.01 -1.72 -8.70
C GLU A 196 -11.56 -1.67 -10.13
N ARG A 197 -11.74 -0.45 -10.69
CA ARG A 197 -12.17 -0.29 -12.09
C ARG A 197 -11.17 -0.88 -13.08
N LEU A 198 -9.87 -0.64 -12.88
CA LEU A 198 -8.81 -1.20 -13.73
C LEU A 198 -8.72 -2.72 -13.60
N SER A 199 -8.92 -3.26 -12.38
CA SER A 199 -8.99 -4.70 -12.14
C SER A 199 -10.17 -5.35 -12.87
N ALA A 200 -11.34 -4.72 -12.86
CA ALA A 200 -12.51 -5.21 -13.60
C ALA A 200 -12.29 -5.25 -15.13
N GLU A 201 -11.34 -4.46 -15.65
CA GLU A 201 -10.90 -4.49 -17.04
C GLU A 201 -9.76 -5.49 -17.30
N GLY A 202 -9.36 -6.29 -16.31
CA GLY A 202 -8.35 -7.33 -16.42
C GLY A 202 -6.91 -6.86 -16.20
N PHE A 203 -6.70 -5.66 -15.67
CA PHE A 203 -5.36 -5.18 -15.34
C PHE A 203 -4.93 -5.65 -13.94
N SER A 204 -3.71 -6.17 -13.84
CA SER A 204 -3.02 -6.24 -12.55
C SER A 204 -2.58 -4.83 -12.14
N PHE A 205 -2.64 -4.51 -10.85
CA PHE A 205 -2.36 -3.15 -10.39
C PHE A 205 -1.58 -3.10 -9.08
N TYR A 206 -0.88 -1.98 -8.88
CA TYR A 206 -0.32 -1.58 -7.59
C TYR A 206 -0.65 -0.11 -7.34
N ILE A 207 -1.24 0.20 -6.18
CA ILE A 207 -1.37 1.59 -5.73
C ILE A 207 0.00 2.02 -5.19
N THR A 208 0.48 3.17 -5.65
CA THR A 208 1.77 3.74 -5.23
C THR A 208 1.67 5.27 -5.18
N ARG A 209 2.77 5.93 -4.78
CA ARG A 209 2.89 7.39 -4.86
C ARG A 209 3.42 7.83 -6.22
N LYS A 210 3.14 9.08 -6.59
CA LYS A 210 3.56 9.67 -7.88
C LYS A 210 5.04 10.11 -7.88
N ASP A 211 5.70 10.08 -6.72
CA ASP A 211 7.14 10.36 -6.56
C ASP A 211 8.04 9.28 -7.16
#